data_1735819cdba2b9cb4d046da745f07890
#
_entry.id   1735819cdba2b9cb4d046da745f07890
#
_cell.length_a   1.000
_cell.length_b   1.000
_cell.length_c   1.000
_cell.angle_alpha   90.00
_cell.angle_beta   90.00
_cell.angle_gamma   90.00
#
_symmetry.space_group_name_H-M   'P 1'
#
loop_
_entity.id
_entity.type
_entity.pdbx_description
1 polymer ?
#
loop_
_entity_poly.entity_id
_entity_poly.type
_entity_poly.pdbx_seq_one_letter_code
_entity_poly.pdbx_strand_id
1 'polypeptide(L)' 'MKQEENIRELAIQYFEGRISRADEKNLFEYIEQVEGGYGRFR' A
#
# COMPACT_ATOMS: atom_id res chain seq x y z
N MET A 1 8.56 -11.06 6.20
CA MET A 1 8.80 -11.56 5.33
C MET A 1 8.63 -11.04 3.98
N LYS A 2 8.17 -11.70 3.05
CA LYS A 2 8.08 -11.21 1.76
C LYS A 2 7.04 -10.16 1.58
N GLN A 3 6.06 -10.13 2.39
CA GLN A 3 5.04 -9.16 2.24
C GLN A 3 5.54 -7.77 2.40
N GLU A 4 6.42 -7.54 3.32
CA GLU A 4 6.93 -6.22 3.52
C GLU A 4 7.73 -5.76 2.34
N GLU A 5 8.46 -6.65 1.74
CA GLU A 5 9.26 -6.27 0.62
C GLU A 5 8.39 -5.89 -0.55
N ASN A 6 7.28 -6.61 -0.72
CA ASN A 6 6.41 -6.32 -1.82
C ASN A 6 5.79 -4.95 -1.62
N ILE A 7 5.37 -4.65 -0.44
CA ILE A 7 4.74 -3.38 -0.17
C ILE A 7 5.71 -2.24 -0.38
N ARG A 8 6.96 -2.45 -0.02
CA ARG A 8 7.93 -1.43 -0.19
C ARG A 8 8.11 -1.15 -1.68
N GLU A 9 8.15 -2.18 -2.49
CA GLU A 9 8.28 -1.98 -3.88
C GLU A 9 7.07 -1.28 -4.46
N LEU A 10 5.88 -1.61 -4.01
CA LEU A 10 4.69 -0.96 -4.49
C LEU A 10 4.71 0.52 -4.11
N ALA A 11 5.22 0.81 -2.95
CA ALA A 11 5.28 2.20 -2.52
C ALA A 11 6.23 2.99 -3.42
N ILE A 12 7.33 2.39 -3.79
CA ILE A 12 8.27 3.05 -4.65
C ILE A 12 7.65 3.30 -6.01
N GLN A 13 6.94 2.30 -6.53
CA GLN A 13 6.31 2.46 -7.82
C GLN A 13 5.25 3.55 -7.74
N TYR A 14 4.58 3.65 -6.63
CA TYR A 14 3.55 4.63 -6.47
C TYR A 14 4.19 6.01 -6.52
N PHE A 15 5.28 6.18 -5.83
CA PHE A 15 5.95 7.45 -5.81
C PHE A 15 6.45 7.79 -7.19
N GLU A 16 6.88 6.85 -7.98
CA GLU A 16 7.39 7.11 -9.28
C GLU A 16 6.29 7.21 -10.32
N GLY A 17 5.09 6.96 -9.93
CA GLY A 17 4.00 7.08 -10.85
C GLY A 17 3.89 5.98 -11.86
N ARG A 18 4.44 4.84 -11.57
CA ARG A 18 4.37 3.77 -12.51
C ARG A 18 3.65 2.58 -11.92
N ILE A 19 2.96 2.71 -10.87
CA ILE A 19 2.30 1.59 -10.25
C ILE A 19 1.01 1.31 -11.01
N SER A 20 0.64 0.06 -11.14
CA SER A 20 -0.57 -0.26 -11.85
C SER A 20 -1.74 -0.14 -10.89
N ARG A 21 -2.95 -0.08 -11.42
CA ARG A 21 -4.09 0.08 -10.63
C ARG A 21 -4.28 -1.04 -9.68
N ALA A 22 -4.07 -2.25 -10.08
CA ALA A 22 -4.21 -3.39 -9.22
C ALA A 22 -3.22 -3.31 -8.07
N ASP A 23 -2.02 -2.92 -8.38
CA ASP A 23 -1.01 -2.84 -7.35
C ASP A 23 -1.30 -1.68 -6.41
N GLU A 24 -1.80 -0.63 -6.93
CA GLU A 24 -2.12 0.52 -6.12
C GLU A 24 -3.19 0.13 -5.12
N LYS A 25 -4.18 -0.63 -5.56
CA LYS A 25 -5.23 -1.03 -4.69
C LYS A 25 -4.69 -1.93 -3.59
N ASN A 26 -3.80 -2.83 -3.94
CA ASN A 26 -3.22 -3.72 -2.97
C ASN A 26 -2.42 -2.93 -1.94
N LEU A 27 -1.70 -1.95 -2.38
CA LEU A 27 -0.91 -1.13 -1.49
C LEU A 27 -1.81 -0.42 -0.49
N PHE A 28 -2.87 0.17 -0.96
CA PHE A 28 -3.76 0.90 -0.09
C PHE A 28 -4.49 -0.03 0.87
N GLU A 29 -4.83 -1.20 0.42
CA GLU A 29 -5.48 -2.14 1.28
C GLU A 29 -4.55 -2.57 2.40
N TYR A 30 -3.29 -2.72 2.09
CA TYR A 30 -2.35 -3.13 3.08
C TYR A 30 -2.21 -2.02 4.13
N ILE A 31 -2.09 -0.80 3.70
CA ILE A 31 -1.95 0.31 4.60
C ILE A 31 -3.17 0.41 5.48
N GLU A 32 -4.31 0.20 4.91
CA GLU A 32 -5.52 0.28 5.66
C GLU A 32 -5.57 -0.78 6.72
N GLN A 33 -5.10 -1.94 6.45
CA GLN A 33 -5.12 -2.97 7.41
C GLN A 33 -4.14 -2.71 8.52
N VAL A 34 -3.01 -2.23 8.21
CA VAL A 34 -1.98 -1.98 9.17
C VAL A 34 -2.27 -0.78 10.03
N GLU A 35 -2.62 0.30 9.43
CA GLU A 35 -2.90 1.46 10.19
C GLU A 35 -4.32 1.73 10.19
N GLY A 36 -5.09 0.77 9.89
CA GLY A 36 -6.44 1.00 9.62
C GLY A 36 -7.25 1.64 10.65
N GLY A 37 -6.91 1.64 11.71
CA GLY A 37 -7.71 2.22 12.65
C GLY A 37 -7.79 3.65 12.60
N TYR A 38 -6.82 4.29 12.07
CA TYR A 38 -6.77 5.60 12.00
C TYR A 38 -7.79 6.27 11.33
N GLY A 39 -7.88 6.14 10.17
CA GLY A 39 -8.72 6.88 9.41
C GLY A 39 -10.13 6.71 9.68
N ARG A 40 -10.58 5.73 10.12
CA ARG A 40 -11.87 5.57 10.24
C ARG A 40 -12.36 6.06 11.43
N PHE A 41 -11.72 6.50 12.25
CA PHE A 41 -12.10 6.98 13.37
C PHE A 41 -12.65 8.18 13.29
N ARG A 42 -13.08 8.77 13.07
CA ARG A 42 -13.54 9.97 12.98
C ARG A 42 -14.48 10.11 12.97
#